data_8dc769252dfd4578ab4bde3a4113d980
#
_entry.id   8dc769252dfd4578ab4bde3a4113d980
#
_cell.length_a   1.000
_cell.length_b   1.000
_cell.length_c   1.000
_cell.angle_alpha   90.00
_cell.angle_beta   90.00
_cell.angle_gamma   90.00
#
_symmetry.space_group_name_H-M   'P 1'
#
loop_
_entity.id
_entity.type
_entity.pdbx_description
1 polymer ?
#
loop_
_entity_poly.entity_id
_entity_poly.type
_entity_poly.pdbx_seq_one_letter_code
_entity_poly.pdbx_strand_id
1 'polypeptide(L)'
;LIFFVGIALTQSYWAYAAVVILMAIIPWFCFRRFKVSLFYSCLAVLAAALIFTAMVIFHPFFKNGLERAQSNEGEGVRLVLWREALNLTAENPISGVGAGAYRVAFEQSPRVSLADSPETPHNDYLLVLSQLGILGIVLFGIPILYVFICSFSLWRKEPFAVKLLDRGGTIMPPQRFFLSLGLGGTIAFALCMAATFVFYIPALTLYGVLMFAILVKTTYKRKLTLPAHWIFRIEYFLLATCVGWSFYVLSSPKLEAQALELRARQQLGHVVDMRVHVSGNAKLLDQVLTLYEDAVLTDPQNADAWLGRSASLCQLYFRSPGEFERLAKKAVVSAERAVEISPLYWKTWAQLGVARSFYGEADLAEEALLKALELAPKNSNAHFYYAAFLSLDSEQREQAMISVRAALDINSKNTAARRLQQKLLIL
;
A
#
# COMPACT_ATOMS: atom_id res chain seq x y z
N LEU A 1 27.53 -9.20 3.49
CA LEU A 1 27.63 -8.31 2.32
C LEU A 1 26.32 -8.31 1.52
N ILE A 2 25.82 -9.47 1.05
CA ILE A 2 24.57 -9.61 0.26
C ILE A 2 23.36 -8.97 0.99
N PHE A 3 23.26 -9.17 2.30
CA PHE A 3 22.20 -8.58 3.13
C PHE A 3 22.27 -7.04 3.14
N PHE A 4 23.48 -6.46 3.29
CA PHE A 4 23.68 -5.01 3.27
C PHE A 4 23.40 -4.40 1.89
N VAL A 5 23.79 -5.10 0.82
CA VAL A 5 23.48 -4.69 -0.55
C VAL A 5 21.96 -4.73 -0.77
N GLY A 6 21.28 -5.79 -0.31
CA GLY A 6 19.82 -5.89 -0.37
C GLY A 6 19.12 -4.74 0.34
N ILE A 7 19.56 -4.37 1.54
CA ILE A 7 19.02 -3.23 2.30
C ILE A 7 19.31 -1.91 1.57
N ALA A 8 20.51 -1.73 1.03
CA ALA A 8 20.86 -0.53 0.27
C ALA A 8 19.95 -0.36 -0.96
N LEU A 9 19.61 -1.46 -1.62
CA LEU A 9 18.71 -1.46 -2.78
C LEU A 9 17.24 -1.13 -2.42
N THR A 10 16.80 -1.32 -1.16
CA THR A 10 15.43 -0.99 -0.76
C THR A 10 15.13 0.50 -0.66
N GLN A 11 16.15 1.37 -0.60
CA GLN A 11 16.05 2.83 -0.44
C GLN A 11 15.17 3.25 0.76
N SER A 12 15.01 2.38 1.74
CA SER A 12 14.16 2.61 2.91
C SER A 12 14.97 3.17 4.07
N TYR A 13 14.65 4.40 4.52
CA TYR A 13 15.28 5.00 5.71
C TYR A 13 15.15 4.14 6.96
N TRP A 14 14.01 3.45 7.11
CA TRP A 14 13.76 2.54 8.23
C TRP A 14 14.63 1.28 8.17
N ALA A 15 14.91 0.79 6.97
CA ALA A 15 15.87 -0.30 6.80
C ALA A 15 17.29 0.15 7.20
N TYR A 16 17.66 1.39 6.91
CA TYR A 16 18.95 1.96 7.36
C TYR A 16 18.98 2.17 8.87
N ALA A 17 17.91 2.69 9.47
CA ALA A 17 17.79 2.83 10.92
C ALA A 17 17.91 1.47 11.63
N ALA A 18 17.26 0.43 11.10
CA ALA A 18 17.37 -0.93 11.63
C ALA A 18 18.80 -1.47 11.54
N VAL A 19 19.54 -1.20 10.46
CA VAL A 19 20.95 -1.57 10.33
C VAL A 19 21.82 -0.85 11.37
N VAL A 20 21.63 0.46 11.57
CA VAL A 20 22.38 1.23 12.57
C VAL A 20 22.11 0.70 13.98
N ILE A 21 20.86 0.39 14.31
CA ILE A 21 20.48 -0.22 15.60
C ILE A 21 21.16 -1.58 15.77
N LEU A 22 21.12 -2.44 14.75
CA LEU A 22 21.78 -3.75 14.78
C LEU A 22 23.30 -3.61 14.91
N MET A 23 23.90 -2.65 14.21
CA MET A 23 25.33 -2.36 14.32
C MET A 23 25.74 -1.90 15.73
N ALA A 24 24.85 -1.24 16.47
CA ALA A 24 25.10 -0.86 17.86
C ALA A 24 24.90 -2.03 18.85
N ILE A 25 23.85 -2.83 18.63
CA ILE A 25 23.47 -3.92 19.55
C ILE A 25 24.41 -5.13 19.45
N ILE A 26 24.79 -5.53 18.22
CA ILE A 26 25.59 -6.73 17.98
C ILE A 26 26.95 -6.67 18.69
N PRO A 27 27.75 -5.59 18.62
CA PRO A 27 29.03 -5.50 19.32
C PRO A 27 28.89 -5.50 20.83
N TRP A 28 27.87 -4.78 21.37
CA TRP A 28 27.60 -4.79 22.81
C TRP A 28 27.25 -6.20 23.30
N PHE A 29 26.46 -6.94 22.51
CA PHE A 29 26.12 -8.33 22.79
C PHE A 29 27.36 -9.23 22.70
N CYS A 30 28.20 -9.10 21.67
CA CYS A 30 29.44 -9.83 21.49
C CYS A 30 30.43 -9.57 22.61
N PHE A 31 30.60 -8.31 23.04
CA PHE A 31 31.43 -7.92 24.18
C PHE A 31 30.97 -8.61 25.47
N ARG A 32 29.66 -8.46 25.79
CA ARG A 32 29.11 -9.06 27.04
C ARG A 32 29.12 -10.58 27.03
N ARG A 33 28.97 -11.21 25.93
CA ARG A 33 28.69 -12.64 25.83
C ARG A 33 29.89 -13.50 25.45
N PHE A 34 30.72 -13.02 24.54
CA PHE A 34 31.88 -13.77 24.04
C PHE A 34 33.21 -13.28 24.62
N LYS A 35 33.19 -12.28 25.49
CA LYS A 35 34.38 -11.63 26.03
C LYS A 35 35.34 -11.15 24.92
N VAL A 36 34.79 -10.87 23.75
CA VAL A 36 35.54 -10.21 22.67
C VAL A 36 35.93 -8.84 23.17
N SER A 37 37.19 -8.45 22.99
CA SER A 37 37.67 -7.13 23.41
C SER A 37 36.77 -6.03 22.90
N LEU A 38 36.36 -5.12 23.78
CA LEU A 38 35.54 -3.97 23.44
C LEU A 38 36.15 -3.18 22.26
N PHE A 39 37.46 -3.09 22.24
CA PHE A 39 38.21 -2.43 21.18
C PHE A 39 37.94 -3.05 19.80
N TYR A 40 38.02 -4.37 19.62
CA TYR A 40 37.74 -5.02 18.35
C TYR A 40 36.26 -4.93 17.97
N SER A 41 35.36 -4.97 18.95
CA SER A 41 33.93 -4.79 18.72
C SER A 41 33.60 -3.38 18.25
N CYS A 42 34.19 -2.35 18.85
CA CYS A 42 34.04 -0.96 18.44
C CYS A 42 34.70 -0.69 17.06
N LEU A 43 35.85 -1.30 16.80
CA LEU A 43 36.52 -1.17 15.51
C LEU A 43 35.69 -1.79 14.37
N ALA A 44 35.08 -2.94 14.60
CA ALA A 44 34.18 -3.57 13.62
C ALA A 44 32.94 -2.71 13.33
N VAL A 45 32.36 -2.08 14.37
CA VAL A 45 31.24 -1.12 14.19
C VAL A 45 31.69 0.09 13.40
N LEU A 46 32.83 0.67 13.74
CA LEU A 46 33.37 1.84 13.06
C LEU A 46 33.64 1.54 11.57
N ALA A 47 34.24 0.38 11.28
CA ALA A 47 34.48 -0.06 9.92
C ALA A 47 33.17 -0.26 9.15
N ALA A 48 32.18 -0.92 9.76
CA ALA A 48 30.86 -1.11 9.15
C ALA A 48 30.13 0.22 8.93
N ALA A 49 30.20 1.16 9.88
CA ALA A 49 29.63 2.50 9.77
C ALA A 49 30.32 3.31 8.66
N LEU A 50 31.64 3.23 8.53
CA LEU A 50 32.38 3.90 7.45
C LEU A 50 32.04 3.32 6.07
N ILE A 51 31.95 1.99 5.95
CA ILE A 51 31.53 1.34 4.70
C ILE A 51 30.11 1.75 4.35
N PHE A 52 29.21 1.78 5.31
CA PHE A 52 27.83 2.20 5.12
C PHE A 52 27.74 3.67 4.71
N THR A 53 28.46 4.56 5.39
CA THR A 53 28.54 5.99 5.06
C THR A 53 29.12 6.21 3.66
N ALA A 54 30.15 5.48 3.30
CA ALA A 54 30.71 5.53 1.94
C ALA A 54 29.70 5.06 0.89
N MET A 55 28.99 3.97 1.14
CA MET A 55 27.89 3.52 0.26
C MET A 55 26.82 4.59 0.11
N VAL A 56 26.43 5.25 1.21
CA VAL A 56 25.45 6.34 1.20
C VAL A 56 25.92 7.53 0.36
N ILE A 57 27.17 7.94 0.51
CA ILE A 57 27.72 9.13 -0.16
C ILE A 57 27.98 8.89 -1.66
N PHE A 58 28.53 7.72 -2.01
CA PHE A 58 28.97 7.45 -3.38
C PHE A 58 27.93 6.83 -4.30
N HIS A 59 26.77 6.40 -3.78
CA HIS A 59 25.76 5.81 -4.64
C HIS A 59 24.80 6.88 -5.16
N PRO A 60 24.64 7.06 -6.48
CA PRO A 60 23.80 8.10 -7.09
C PRO A 60 22.34 8.06 -6.60
N PHE A 61 21.84 6.89 -6.23
CA PHE A 61 20.51 6.69 -5.67
C PHE A 61 20.29 7.39 -4.33
N PHE A 62 21.33 7.59 -3.51
CA PHE A 62 21.20 8.27 -2.22
C PHE A 62 21.01 9.77 -2.37
N LYS A 63 21.69 10.36 -3.34
CA LYS A 63 21.53 11.79 -3.64
C LYS A 63 20.09 12.10 -4.02
N ASN A 64 19.49 11.28 -4.90
CA ASN A 64 18.10 11.41 -5.31
C ASN A 64 17.13 11.07 -4.16
N GLY A 65 17.49 10.18 -3.24
CA GLY A 65 16.71 9.85 -2.05
C GLY A 65 16.70 10.99 -1.03
N LEU A 66 17.85 11.64 -0.82
CA LEU A 66 17.97 12.79 0.10
C LEU A 66 17.25 14.02 -0.45
N GLU A 67 17.32 14.25 -1.77
CA GLU A 67 16.56 15.32 -2.43
C GLU A 67 15.04 15.10 -2.35
N ARG A 68 14.56 13.84 -2.44
CA ARG A 68 13.15 13.48 -2.21
C ARG A 68 12.73 13.61 -0.75
N ALA A 69 13.64 13.36 0.20
CA ALA A 69 13.36 13.55 1.63
C ALA A 69 13.35 15.03 2.04
N GLN A 70 14.12 15.86 1.35
CA GLN A 70 14.12 17.30 1.52
C GLN A 70 12.94 17.98 0.81
N SER A 71 12.41 17.39 -0.26
CA SER A 71 11.08 17.77 -0.75
C SER A 71 10.06 17.30 0.28
N ASN A 72 9.31 18.22 0.86
CA ASN A 72 8.30 17.99 1.92
C ASN A 72 7.20 16.94 1.59
N GLU A 73 7.38 16.14 0.54
CA GLU A 73 6.39 15.20 -0.01
C GLU A 73 6.36 13.85 0.71
N GLY A 74 7.42 13.46 1.44
CA GLY A 74 7.50 12.11 2.01
C GLY A 74 7.10 12.00 3.49
N GLU A 75 7.66 12.83 4.37
CA GLU A 75 7.44 12.69 5.81
C GLU A 75 6.20 13.45 6.30
N GLY A 76 5.93 14.62 5.73
CA GLY A 76 4.72 15.39 6.05
C GLY A 76 3.45 14.62 5.71
N VAL A 77 3.44 13.92 4.58
CA VAL A 77 2.30 13.09 4.17
C VAL A 77 2.04 11.96 5.15
N ARG A 78 3.07 11.24 5.62
CA ARG A 78 2.88 10.14 6.58
C ARG A 78 2.24 10.59 7.90
N LEU A 79 2.66 11.73 8.43
CA LEU A 79 2.06 12.28 9.66
C LEU A 79 0.59 12.65 9.45
N VAL A 80 0.24 13.17 8.28
CA VAL A 80 -1.16 13.44 7.92
C VAL A 80 -1.96 12.14 7.86
N LEU A 81 -1.42 11.11 7.20
CA LEU A 81 -2.07 9.78 7.10
C LEU A 81 -2.26 9.14 8.48
N TRP A 82 -1.25 9.22 9.35
CA TRP A 82 -1.31 8.67 10.70
C TRP A 82 -2.33 9.40 11.57
N ARG A 83 -2.33 10.74 11.50
CA ARG A 83 -3.33 11.55 12.21
C ARG A 83 -4.74 11.19 11.75
N GLU A 84 -4.95 11.06 10.44
CA GLU A 84 -6.27 10.72 9.91
C GLU A 84 -6.69 9.29 10.26
N ALA A 85 -5.78 8.32 10.23
CA ALA A 85 -6.05 6.97 10.72
C ALA A 85 -6.50 6.94 12.19
N LEU A 86 -5.89 7.79 13.04
CA LEU A 86 -6.30 7.95 14.44
C LEU A 86 -7.66 8.64 14.56
N ASN A 87 -7.95 9.64 13.74
CA ASN A 87 -9.27 10.31 13.72
C ASN A 87 -10.38 9.33 13.32
N LEU A 88 -10.17 8.57 12.24
CA LEU A 88 -11.11 7.52 11.81
C LEU A 88 -11.34 6.45 12.88
N THR A 89 -10.27 6.12 13.63
CA THR A 89 -10.40 5.23 14.79
C THR A 89 -11.23 5.87 15.90
N ALA A 90 -11.02 7.16 16.18
CA ALA A 90 -11.76 7.87 17.24
C ALA A 90 -13.26 7.99 16.93
N GLU A 91 -13.61 8.07 15.64
CA GLU A 91 -15.02 8.06 15.20
C GLU A 91 -15.65 6.66 15.31
N ASN A 92 -14.87 5.59 15.13
CA ASN A 92 -15.34 4.21 15.17
C ASN A 92 -14.41 3.33 16.05
N PRO A 93 -14.35 3.56 17.36
CA PRO A 93 -13.27 3.00 18.21
C PRO A 93 -13.37 1.49 18.39
N ILE A 94 -14.53 0.89 18.35
CA ILE A 94 -14.73 -0.54 18.62
C ILE A 94 -14.47 -1.38 17.37
N SER A 95 -15.14 -1.08 16.28
CA SER A 95 -15.15 -1.89 15.05
C SER A 95 -14.29 -1.31 13.92
N GLY A 96 -13.79 -0.07 14.05
CA GLY A 96 -13.18 0.66 12.96
C GLY A 96 -14.17 1.02 11.85
N VAL A 97 -13.65 1.50 10.74
CA VAL A 97 -14.45 1.87 9.54
C VAL A 97 -14.85 0.67 8.67
N GLY A 98 -14.38 -0.52 9.00
CA GLY A 98 -14.58 -1.75 8.25
C GLY A 98 -13.29 -2.23 7.56
N ALA A 99 -13.17 -3.56 7.42
CA ALA A 99 -12.03 -4.17 6.76
C ALA A 99 -11.95 -3.73 5.29
N GLY A 100 -10.78 -3.21 4.86
CA GLY A 100 -10.54 -2.69 3.51
C GLY A 100 -11.12 -1.30 3.23
N ALA A 101 -11.85 -0.68 4.17
CA ALA A 101 -12.53 0.59 3.95
C ALA A 101 -11.67 1.83 4.23
N TYR A 102 -10.41 1.69 4.64
CA TYR A 102 -9.54 2.84 4.99
C TYR A 102 -9.50 3.90 3.90
N ARG A 103 -9.25 3.50 2.65
CA ARG A 103 -9.17 4.42 1.50
C ARG A 103 -10.44 5.23 1.32
N VAL A 104 -11.60 4.56 1.34
CA VAL A 104 -12.91 5.22 1.15
C VAL A 104 -13.19 6.20 2.29
N ALA A 105 -12.99 5.77 3.53
CA ALA A 105 -13.17 6.63 4.71
C ALA A 105 -12.22 7.82 4.72
N PHE A 106 -10.97 7.63 4.27
CA PHE A 106 -9.99 8.69 4.13
C PHE A 106 -10.41 9.73 3.08
N GLU A 107 -10.91 9.30 1.93
CA GLU A 107 -11.37 10.20 0.85
C GLU A 107 -12.61 11.01 1.25
N GLN A 108 -13.48 10.44 2.07
CA GLN A 108 -14.67 11.12 2.60
C GLN A 108 -14.34 12.10 3.74
N SER A 109 -13.13 12.04 4.29
CA SER A 109 -12.76 12.92 5.40
C SER A 109 -12.66 14.39 4.97
N PRO A 110 -13.39 15.30 5.65
CA PRO A 110 -13.30 16.73 5.36
C PRO A 110 -12.01 17.38 5.89
N ARG A 111 -11.19 16.62 6.65
CA ARG A 111 -9.99 17.15 7.33
C ARG A 111 -8.73 17.08 6.49
N VAL A 112 -8.69 16.20 5.52
CA VAL A 112 -7.45 15.90 4.78
C VAL A 112 -7.60 16.28 3.33
N SER A 113 -6.57 16.95 2.81
CA SER A 113 -6.45 17.34 1.41
C SER A 113 -5.11 16.79 0.89
N LEU A 114 -5.16 15.73 0.10
CA LEU A 114 -4.01 15.16 -0.59
C LEU A 114 -4.29 15.05 -2.08
N ALA A 115 -3.22 15.19 -2.87
CA ALA A 115 -3.30 15.09 -4.33
C ALA A 115 -3.73 13.70 -4.79
N ASP A 116 -3.22 12.66 -4.10
CA ASP A 116 -3.54 11.26 -4.34
C ASP A 116 -4.10 10.62 -3.07
N SER A 117 -5.11 9.79 -3.25
CA SER A 117 -5.74 9.05 -2.16
C SER A 117 -4.91 7.82 -1.81
N PRO A 118 -4.34 7.76 -0.62
CA PRO A 118 -3.52 6.63 -0.22
C PRO A 118 -4.40 5.42 0.12
N GLU A 119 -3.95 4.26 -0.32
CA GLU A 119 -4.63 2.99 0.01
C GLU A 119 -4.41 2.57 1.47
N THR A 120 -3.32 3.04 2.07
CA THR A 120 -2.91 2.68 3.44
C THR A 120 -2.23 3.85 4.14
N PRO A 121 -2.22 3.88 5.48
CA PRO A 121 -1.49 4.88 6.25
C PRO A 121 0.02 4.63 6.29
N HIS A 122 0.58 3.68 5.55
CA HIS A 122 1.97 3.23 5.62
C HIS A 122 2.42 2.83 7.04
N ASN A 123 1.48 2.25 7.80
CA ASN A 123 1.68 1.71 9.14
C ASN A 123 0.58 0.68 9.38
N ASP A 124 0.96 -0.61 9.45
CA ASP A 124 -0.01 -1.69 9.55
C ASP A 124 -0.76 -1.69 10.89
N TYR A 125 -0.16 -1.19 11.97
CA TYR A 125 -0.87 -1.06 13.25
C TYR A 125 -2.01 -0.04 13.17
N LEU A 126 -1.74 1.12 12.57
CA LEU A 126 -2.76 2.14 12.36
C LEU A 126 -3.80 1.70 11.33
N LEU A 127 -3.38 0.91 10.34
CA LEU A 127 -4.32 0.33 9.38
C LEU A 127 -5.29 -0.64 10.06
N VAL A 128 -4.78 -1.57 10.86
CA VAL A 128 -5.63 -2.51 11.63
C VAL A 128 -6.52 -1.76 12.61
N LEU A 129 -5.97 -0.77 13.30
CA LEU A 129 -6.72 0.03 14.28
C LEU A 129 -7.84 0.84 13.63
N SER A 130 -7.58 1.50 12.50
CA SER A 130 -8.59 2.27 11.79
C SER A 130 -9.67 1.42 11.12
N GLN A 131 -9.29 0.24 10.60
CA GLN A 131 -10.22 -0.66 9.90
C GLN A 131 -11.02 -1.56 10.82
N LEU A 132 -10.41 -2.09 11.90
CA LEU A 132 -11.00 -3.10 12.78
C LEU A 132 -11.19 -2.61 14.22
N GLY A 133 -10.79 -1.37 14.51
CA GLY A 133 -10.91 -0.79 15.84
C GLY A 133 -10.08 -1.53 16.89
N ILE A 134 -10.43 -1.28 18.15
CA ILE A 134 -9.80 -1.93 19.30
C ILE A 134 -10.06 -3.44 19.32
N LEU A 135 -11.20 -3.86 18.75
CA LEU A 135 -11.55 -5.28 18.65
C LEU A 135 -10.53 -6.04 17.79
N GLY A 136 -10.09 -5.46 16.67
CA GLY A 136 -9.03 -6.04 15.83
C GLY A 136 -7.72 -6.17 16.56
N ILE A 137 -7.28 -5.12 17.30
CA ILE A 137 -6.05 -5.15 18.10
C ILE A 137 -6.12 -6.21 19.20
N VAL A 138 -7.26 -6.34 19.88
CA VAL A 138 -7.47 -7.33 20.95
C VAL A 138 -7.44 -8.75 20.38
N LEU A 139 -8.19 -9.02 19.32
CA LEU A 139 -8.31 -10.36 18.75
C LEU A 139 -6.99 -10.86 18.14
N PHE A 140 -6.25 -10.00 17.45
CA PHE A 140 -4.99 -10.38 16.80
C PHE A 140 -3.77 -10.13 17.69
N GLY A 141 -3.75 -9.02 18.45
CA GLY A 141 -2.58 -8.62 19.22
C GLY A 141 -2.36 -9.46 20.48
N ILE A 142 -3.42 -9.80 21.23
CA ILE A 142 -3.28 -10.56 22.49
C ILE A 142 -2.68 -11.94 22.26
N PRO A 143 -3.15 -12.77 21.33
CA PRO A 143 -2.53 -14.09 21.09
C PRO A 143 -1.07 -13.99 20.65
N ILE A 144 -0.73 -13.03 19.79
CA ILE A 144 0.65 -12.80 19.35
C ILE A 144 1.54 -12.41 20.53
N LEU A 145 1.09 -11.45 21.34
CA LEU A 145 1.82 -10.99 22.53
C LEU A 145 2.01 -12.12 23.55
N TYR A 146 0.98 -12.93 23.77
CA TYR A 146 1.06 -14.08 24.67
C TYR A 146 2.15 -15.08 24.23
N VAL A 147 2.15 -15.48 22.94
CA VAL A 147 3.18 -16.37 22.40
C VAL A 147 4.56 -15.74 22.54
N PHE A 148 4.69 -14.45 22.25
CA PHE A 148 5.96 -13.72 22.36
C PHE A 148 6.49 -13.72 23.80
N ILE A 149 5.65 -13.40 24.80
CA ILE A 149 6.02 -13.40 26.22
C ILE A 149 6.44 -14.81 26.68
N CYS A 150 5.68 -15.84 26.30
CA CYS A 150 6.01 -17.22 26.59
C CYS A 150 7.36 -17.65 26.00
N SER A 151 7.59 -17.30 24.72
CA SER A 151 8.83 -17.59 24.00
C SER A 151 10.02 -16.89 24.62
N PHE A 152 9.87 -15.61 24.99
CA PHE A 152 10.91 -14.82 25.64
C PHE A 152 11.24 -15.37 27.04
N SER A 153 10.22 -15.77 27.82
CA SER A 153 10.42 -16.41 29.14
C SER A 153 11.19 -17.71 29.01
N LEU A 154 10.91 -18.54 27.99
CA LEU A 154 11.66 -19.76 27.73
C LEU A 154 13.09 -19.46 27.28
N TRP A 155 13.27 -18.54 26.36
CA TRP A 155 14.58 -18.12 25.87
C TRP A 155 15.53 -17.67 27.00
N ARG A 156 14.99 -16.95 27.97
CA ARG A 156 15.78 -16.56 29.17
C ARG A 156 16.25 -17.74 30.03
N LYS A 157 15.48 -18.82 30.07
CA LYS A 157 15.76 -20.01 30.87
C LYS A 157 16.69 -21.02 30.19
N GLU A 158 16.74 -21.00 28.86
CA GLU A 158 17.58 -21.92 28.08
C GLU A 158 19.07 -21.58 28.21
N PRO A 159 19.94 -22.59 28.45
CA PRO A 159 21.38 -22.36 28.51
C PRO A 159 21.90 -21.81 27.17
N PHE A 160 22.90 -20.95 27.25
CA PHE A 160 23.48 -20.35 26.04
C PHE A 160 24.30 -21.33 25.23
N ALA A 161 25.06 -22.15 25.91
CA ALA A 161 25.94 -23.15 25.32
C ALA A 161 25.96 -24.41 26.15
N VAL A 162 25.99 -25.56 25.49
CA VAL A 162 26.15 -26.87 26.10
C VAL A 162 27.52 -27.42 25.70
N LYS A 163 28.31 -27.98 26.66
CA LYS A 163 29.58 -28.64 26.32
C LYS A 163 29.30 -29.91 25.55
N LEU A 164 30.02 -30.08 24.43
CA LEU A 164 30.07 -31.34 23.69
C LEU A 164 30.97 -32.33 24.47
N LEU A 165 30.38 -33.45 24.89
CA LEU A 165 31.05 -34.45 25.72
C LEU A 165 32.30 -35.05 25.04
N ASP A 166 32.35 -35.12 23.68
CA ASP A 166 33.38 -35.86 22.97
C ASP A 166 34.45 -34.99 22.25
N ARG A 167 34.29 -33.69 22.18
CA ARG A 167 35.18 -32.83 21.37
C ARG A 167 35.67 -31.54 22.04
N GLY A 168 35.43 -31.36 23.30
CA GLY A 168 35.90 -30.16 24.05
C GLY A 168 35.31 -28.83 23.61
N GLY A 169 34.36 -28.82 22.64
CA GLY A 169 33.68 -27.63 22.13
C GLY A 169 32.37 -27.33 22.82
N THR A 170 31.83 -26.15 22.57
CA THR A 170 30.49 -25.75 23.03
C THR A 170 29.61 -25.44 21.82
N ILE A 171 28.36 -25.90 21.84
CA ILE A 171 27.33 -25.59 20.81
C ILE A 171 26.13 -24.88 21.45
N MET A 172 25.48 -24.07 20.69
CA MET A 172 24.18 -23.51 21.06
C MET A 172 23.11 -24.60 20.94
N PRO A 173 22.31 -24.85 22.01
CA PRO A 173 21.19 -25.78 21.89
C PRO A 173 20.24 -25.43 20.72
N PRO A 174 19.81 -26.40 19.94
CA PRO A 174 18.91 -26.15 18.80
C PRO A 174 17.66 -25.35 19.19
N GLN A 175 17.10 -25.63 20.35
CA GLN A 175 15.91 -24.93 20.85
C GLN A 175 16.18 -23.45 21.09
N ARG A 176 17.32 -23.10 21.70
CA ARG A 176 17.70 -21.71 21.89
C ARG A 176 17.96 -21.00 20.58
N PHE A 177 18.55 -21.69 19.61
CA PHE A 177 18.74 -21.16 18.26
C PHE A 177 17.40 -20.81 17.61
N PHE A 178 16.43 -21.73 17.61
CA PHE A 178 15.11 -21.48 17.02
C PHE A 178 14.32 -20.41 17.77
N LEU A 179 14.41 -20.36 19.11
CA LEU A 179 13.81 -19.25 19.87
C LEU A 179 14.42 -17.90 19.52
N SER A 180 15.76 -17.85 19.39
CA SER A 180 16.46 -16.60 19.00
C SER A 180 16.07 -16.15 17.61
N LEU A 181 16.01 -17.08 16.65
CA LEU A 181 15.60 -16.83 15.27
C LEU A 181 14.16 -16.32 15.21
N GLY A 182 13.24 -17.02 15.87
CA GLY A 182 11.82 -16.66 15.86
C GLY A 182 11.55 -15.33 16.58
N LEU A 183 12.15 -15.09 17.75
CA LEU A 183 12.03 -13.81 18.48
C LEU A 183 12.60 -12.65 17.66
N GLY A 184 13.83 -12.81 17.15
CA GLY A 184 14.49 -11.78 16.35
C GLY A 184 13.72 -11.48 15.07
N GLY A 185 13.27 -12.52 14.36
CA GLY A 185 12.48 -12.38 13.15
C GLY A 185 11.11 -11.73 13.37
N THR A 186 10.43 -12.10 14.48
CA THR A 186 9.14 -11.49 14.85
C THR A 186 9.30 -10.03 15.25
N ILE A 187 10.36 -9.67 15.98
CA ILE A 187 10.67 -8.27 16.31
C ILE A 187 10.96 -7.47 15.03
N ALA A 188 11.78 -8.00 14.15
CA ALA A 188 12.10 -7.34 12.89
C ALA A 188 10.83 -7.11 12.05
N PHE A 189 9.96 -8.10 11.95
CA PHE A 189 8.68 -7.98 11.26
C PHE A 189 7.78 -6.92 11.91
N ALA A 190 7.64 -6.92 13.23
CA ALA A 190 6.87 -5.94 13.98
C ALA A 190 7.39 -4.50 13.79
N LEU A 191 8.71 -4.31 13.75
CA LEU A 191 9.31 -3.00 13.46
C LEU A 191 9.02 -2.55 12.03
N CYS A 192 9.06 -3.46 11.06
CA CYS A 192 8.68 -3.15 9.68
C CYS A 192 7.21 -2.74 9.55
N MET A 193 6.29 -3.39 10.27
CA MET A 193 4.87 -3.03 10.30
C MET A 193 4.60 -1.59 10.77
N ALA A 194 5.43 -1.06 11.67
CA ALA A 194 5.30 0.32 12.15
C ALA A 194 5.69 1.37 11.10
N ALA A 195 6.46 0.99 10.09
CA ALA A 195 7.07 1.91 9.14
C ALA A 195 6.58 1.75 7.70
N THR A 196 5.84 0.68 7.40
CA THR A 196 5.40 0.35 6.04
C THR A 196 4.14 -0.53 6.05
N PHE A 197 3.68 -0.92 4.88
CA PHE A 197 2.51 -1.79 4.65
C PHE A 197 2.97 -3.23 4.36
N VAL A 198 3.50 -3.89 5.37
CA VAL A 198 4.12 -5.23 5.25
C VAL A 198 3.12 -6.29 4.79
N PHE A 199 1.86 -6.20 5.23
CA PHE A 199 0.81 -7.15 4.85
C PHE A 199 0.44 -7.13 3.36
N TYR A 200 0.71 -6.04 2.66
CA TYR A 200 0.50 -5.94 1.21
C TYR A 200 1.68 -6.51 0.40
N ILE A 201 2.76 -6.94 1.07
CA ILE A 201 3.93 -7.56 0.44
C ILE A 201 3.93 -9.06 0.80
N PRO A 202 3.48 -9.96 -0.09
CA PRO A 202 3.28 -11.38 0.24
C PRO A 202 4.53 -12.07 0.81
N ALA A 203 5.71 -11.74 0.28
CA ALA A 203 6.97 -12.30 0.76
C ALA A 203 7.30 -11.92 2.21
N LEU A 204 7.01 -10.68 2.61
CA LEU A 204 7.23 -10.21 3.98
C LEU A 204 6.19 -10.79 4.94
N THR A 205 4.93 -10.88 4.50
CA THR A 205 3.87 -11.52 5.28
C THR A 205 4.20 -12.99 5.54
N LEU A 206 4.62 -13.73 4.51
CA LEU A 206 5.05 -15.11 4.64
C LEU A 206 6.23 -15.26 5.61
N TYR A 207 7.22 -14.36 5.53
CA TYR A 207 8.33 -14.31 6.47
C TYR A 207 7.84 -14.13 7.92
N GLY A 208 6.95 -13.16 8.18
CA GLY A 208 6.38 -12.92 9.50
C GLY A 208 5.65 -14.15 10.06
N VAL A 209 4.81 -14.77 9.23
CA VAL A 209 4.09 -16.02 9.58
C VAL A 209 5.07 -17.14 9.90
N LEU A 210 6.12 -17.33 9.11
CA LEU A 210 7.14 -18.35 9.34
C LEU A 210 7.89 -18.14 10.67
N MET A 211 8.31 -16.91 10.95
CA MET A 211 9.01 -16.57 12.20
C MET A 211 8.10 -16.81 13.42
N PHE A 212 6.84 -16.43 13.32
CA PHE A 212 5.86 -16.66 14.37
C PHE A 212 5.56 -18.16 14.55
N ALA A 213 5.43 -18.93 13.48
CA ALA A 213 5.24 -20.37 13.54
C ALA A 213 6.41 -21.09 14.23
N ILE A 214 7.66 -20.65 14.00
CA ILE A 214 8.84 -21.14 14.69
C ILE A 214 8.71 -20.87 16.21
N LEU A 215 8.25 -19.69 16.61
CA LEU A 215 8.02 -19.37 18.03
C LEU A 215 6.95 -20.26 18.63
N VAL A 216 5.80 -20.38 17.99
CA VAL A 216 4.70 -21.24 18.47
C VAL A 216 5.18 -22.66 18.64
N LYS A 217 5.80 -23.27 17.63
CA LYS A 217 6.30 -24.66 17.66
C LYS A 217 7.33 -24.87 18.78
N THR A 218 8.26 -23.94 18.94
CA THR A 218 9.35 -24.09 19.90
C THR A 218 8.87 -23.88 21.34
N THR A 219 7.92 -22.98 21.55
CA THR A 219 7.34 -22.66 22.86
C THR A 219 6.38 -23.76 23.33
N TYR A 220 5.59 -24.29 22.40
CA TYR A 220 4.57 -25.30 22.67
C TYR A 220 5.13 -26.58 23.31
N LYS A 221 6.23 -27.09 22.81
CA LYS A 221 6.83 -28.36 23.27
C LYS A 221 7.14 -28.42 24.81
N ARG A 222 7.13 -27.28 25.53
CA ARG A 222 7.53 -27.24 26.95
C ARG A 222 6.50 -26.67 27.90
N LYS A 223 5.52 -25.89 27.51
CA LYS A 223 4.62 -25.19 28.45
C LYS A 223 3.15 -25.60 28.37
N LEU A 224 2.72 -26.19 27.29
CA LEU A 224 1.32 -26.57 27.13
C LEU A 224 1.14 -28.05 27.41
N THR A 225 0.56 -28.35 28.57
CA THR A 225 0.18 -29.70 29.04
C THR A 225 -1.15 -30.18 28.42
N LEU A 226 -1.69 -29.49 27.43
CA LEU A 226 -2.88 -29.94 26.73
C LEU A 226 -2.54 -31.14 25.86
N PRO A 227 -3.46 -32.10 25.67
CA PRO A 227 -3.19 -33.31 24.90
C PRO A 227 -2.70 -32.95 23.51
N ALA A 228 -1.43 -33.27 23.27
CA ALA A 228 -0.62 -32.82 22.13
C ALA A 228 -1.24 -33.02 20.75
N HIS A 229 -2.11 -34.01 20.60
CA HIS A 229 -2.68 -34.40 19.31
C HIS A 229 -3.65 -33.39 18.71
N TRP A 230 -4.41 -32.65 19.53
CA TRP A 230 -5.41 -31.71 19.03
C TRP A 230 -4.81 -30.42 18.55
N ILE A 231 -3.80 -29.91 19.25
CA ILE A 231 -3.19 -28.61 18.92
C ILE A 231 -2.27 -28.73 17.71
N PHE A 232 -1.52 -29.84 17.58
CA PHE A 232 -0.78 -30.11 16.35
C PHE A 232 -1.69 -30.21 15.13
N ARG A 233 -2.87 -30.81 15.26
CA ARG A 233 -3.85 -30.87 14.17
C ARG A 233 -4.40 -29.50 13.84
N ILE A 234 -4.65 -28.64 14.84
CA ILE A 234 -5.10 -27.27 14.62
C ILE A 234 -4.00 -26.42 13.97
N GLU A 235 -2.74 -26.52 14.43
CA GLU A 235 -1.60 -25.81 13.83
C GLU A 235 -1.37 -26.22 12.36
N TYR A 236 -1.34 -27.51 12.08
CA TYR A 236 -1.23 -28.01 10.70
C TYR A 236 -2.44 -27.64 9.87
N PHE A 237 -3.63 -27.69 10.43
CA PHE A 237 -4.84 -27.27 9.76
C PHE A 237 -4.82 -25.76 9.45
N LEU A 238 -4.44 -24.91 10.43
CA LEU A 238 -4.30 -23.49 10.23
C LEU A 238 -3.20 -23.14 9.22
N LEU A 239 -2.05 -23.81 9.31
CA LEU A 239 -0.97 -23.64 8.35
C LEU A 239 -1.40 -24.09 6.94
N ALA A 240 -2.01 -25.26 6.82
CA ALA A 240 -2.54 -25.78 5.56
C ALA A 240 -3.64 -24.88 4.99
N THR A 241 -4.51 -24.34 5.87
CA THR A 241 -5.57 -23.39 5.47
C THR A 241 -4.96 -22.05 5.02
N CYS A 242 -3.96 -21.54 5.73
CA CYS A 242 -3.25 -20.32 5.32
C CYS A 242 -2.49 -20.53 4.01
N VAL A 243 -1.80 -21.64 3.84
CA VAL A 243 -1.10 -21.98 2.59
C VAL A 243 -2.11 -22.23 1.45
N GLY A 244 -3.17 -22.97 1.72
CA GLY A 244 -4.24 -23.21 0.74
C GLY A 244 -4.98 -21.92 0.37
N TRP A 245 -5.26 -21.04 1.34
CA TRP A 245 -5.84 -19.74 1.11
C TRP A 245 -4.90 -18.83 0.33
N SER A 246 -3.61 -18.79 0.68
CA SER A 246 -2.59 -18.04 -0.07
C SER A 246 -2.48 -18.54 -1.50
N PHE A 247 -2.48 -19.86 -1.70
CA PHE A 247 -2.47 -20.46 -3.03
C PHE A 247 -3.75 -20.15 -3.80
N TYR A 248 -4.92 -20.21 -3.16
CA TYR A 248 -6.21 -19.84 -3.75
C TYR A 248 -6.23 -18.37 -4.16
N VAL A 249 -5.76 -17.47 -3.30
CA VAL A 249 -5.67 -16.03 -3.60
C VAL A 249 -4.68 -15.77 -4.75
N LEU A 250 -3.52 -16.43 -4.74
CA LEU A 250 -2.50 -16.29 -5.79
C LEU A 250 -2.94 -16.88 -7.14
N SER A 251 -3.78 -17.90 -7.13
CA SER A 251 -4.34 -18.54 -8.34
C SER A 251 -5.72 -18.01 -8.71
N SER A 252 -6.26 -17.05 -7.95
CA SER A 252 -7.62 -16.55 -8.17
C SER A 252 -7.70 -15.71 -9.45
N PRO A 253 -8.82 -15.80 -10.20
CA PRO A 253 -9.08 -14.93 -11.34
C PRO A 253 -8.96 -13.42 -11.00
N LYS A 254 -9.20 -13.06 -9.73
CA LYS A 254 -9.05 -11.68 -9.24
C LYS A 254 -7.63 -11.15 -9.38
N LEU A 255 -6.61 -11.97 -9.10
CA LEU A 255 -5.22 -11.55 -9.24
C LEU A 255 -4.84 -11.35 -10.72
N GLU A 256 -5.33 -12.23 -11.58
CA GLU A 256 -5.14 -12.11 -13.03
C GLU A 256 -5.82 -10.84 -13.57
N ALA A 257 -7.06 -10.58 -13.18
CA ALA A 257 -7.79 -9.36 -13.54
C ALA A 257 -7.07 -8.10 -13.05
N GLN A 258 -6.55 -8.09 -11.82
CA GLN A 258 -5.74 -6.99 -11.29
C GLN A 258 -4.44 -6.79 -12.07
N ALA A 259 -3.79 -7.87 -12.47
CA ALA A 259 -2.56 -7.79 -13.28
C ALA A 259 -2.84 -7.22 -14.68
N LEU A 260 -3.96 -7.58 -15.30
CA LEU A 260 -4.41 -7.03 -16.58
C LEU A 260 -4.76 -5.54 -16.45
N GLU A 261 -5.52 -5.18 -15.42
CA GLU A 261 -5.87 -3.80 -15.09
C GLU A 261 -4.61 -2.94 -14.86
N LEU A 262 -3.65 -3.42 -14.10
CA LEU A 262 -2.40 -2.70 -13.84
C LEU A 262 -1.59 -2.48 -15.13
N ARG A 263 -1.50 -3.50 -16.00
CA ARG A 263 -0.85 -3.37 -17.32
C ARG A 263 -1.56 -2.34 -18.20
N ALA A 264 -2.89 -2.40 -18.23
CA ALA A 264 -3.71 -1.44 -18.97
C ALA A 264 -3.48 -0.01 -18.47
N ARG A 265 -3.48 0.20 -17.15
CA ARG A 265 -3.23 1.50 -16.50
C ARG A 265 -1.84 2.04 -16.83
N GLN A 266 -0.80 1.21 -16.78
CA GLN A 266 0.56 1.61 -17.15
C GLN A 266 0.65 2.03 -18.61
N GLN A 267 0.03 1.28 -19.52
CA GLN A 267 0.00 1.64 -20.94
C GLN A 267 -0.82 2.90 -21.21
N LEU A 268 -1.95 3.07 -20.52
CA LEU A 268 -2.78 4.28 -20.62
C LEU A 268 -2.00 5.52 -20.16
N GLY A 269 -1.23 5.44 -19.08
CA GLY A 269 -0.33 6.50 -18.64
C GLY A 269 0.66 6.92 -19.72
N HIS A 270 1.26 5.97 -20.40
CA HIS A 270 2.14 6.24 -21.55
C HIS A 270 1.40 6.90 -22.72
N VAL A 271 0.13 6.54 -23.00
CA VAL A 271 -0.69 7.18 -24.04
C VAL A 271 -0.98 8.64 -23.72
N VAL A 272 -1.22 8.95 -22.46
CA VAL A 272 -1.54 10.32 -22.00
C VAL A 272 -0.28 11.20 -21.94
N ASP A 273 0.86 10.64 -21.51
CA ASP A 273 2.13 11.36 -21.41
C ASP A 273 2.85 11.53 -22.76
N MET A 274 2.70 10.59 -23.66
CA MET A 274 3.27 10.74 -24.99
C MET A 274 2.42 11.71 -25.83
N ARG A 275 2.93 12.89 -26.08
CA ARG A 275 2.47 13.84 -27.12
C ARG A 275 2.73 13.29 -28.54
N VAL A 276 2.52 11.99 -28.76
CA VAL A 276 2.86 11.28 -29.99
C VAL A 276 1.69 11.36 -30.98
N HIS A 277 2.01 11.48 -32.24
CA HIS A 277 1.08 11.59 -33.38
C HIS A 277 -0.17 10.70 -33.30
N VAL A 278 -1.31 11.29 -33.67
CA VAL A 278 -2.69 10.77 -33.55
C VAL A 278 -2.88 9.32 -34.04
N SER A 279 -2.15 8.83 -35.03
CA SER A 279 -2.32 7.48 -35.59
C SER A 279 -1.68 6.37 -34.78
N GLY A 280 -0.51 6.61 -34.18
CA GLY A 280 0.18 5.60 -33.33
C GLY A 280 -0.52 5.32 -32.00
N ASN A 281 -1.21 6.33 -31.48
CA ASN A 281 -1.92 6.24 -30.20
C ASN A 281 -3.26 5.46 -30.30
N ALA A 282 -3.93 5.41 -31.46
CA ALA A 282 -5.19 4.69 -31.60
C ALA A 282 -5.00 3.18 -31.40
N LYS A 283 -3.98 2.58 -32.02
CA LYS A 283 -3.66 1.16 -31.86
C LYS A 283 -3.29 0.79 -30.42
N LEU A 284 -2.54 1.67 -29.74
CA LEU A 284 -2.19 1.45 -28.33
C LEU A 284 -3.44 1.56 -27.43
N LEU A 285 -4.34 2.49 -27.75
CA LEU A 285 -5.58 2.67 -27.02
C LEU A 285 -6.54 1.47 -27.20
N ASP A 286 -6.58 0.87 -28.40
CA ASP A 286 -7.32 -0.38 -28.64
C ASP A 286 -6.74 -1.54 -27.83
N GLN A 287 -5.41 -1.64 -27.72
CA GLN A 287 -4.75 -2.64 -26.87
C GLN A 287 -5.09 -2.43 -25.39
N VAL A 288 -5.09 -1.19 -24.92
CA VAL A 288 -5.48 -0.83 -23.55
C VAL A 288 -6.94 -1.22 -23.28
N LEU A 289 -7.84 -0.92 -24.23
CA LEU A 289 -9.25 -1.29 -24.13
C LEU A 289 -9.41 -2.82 -24.04
N THR A 290 -8.70 -3.58 -24.89
CA THR A 290 -8.72 -5.04 -24.85
C THR A 290 -8.27 -5.58 -23.48
N LEU A 291 -7.20 -5.03 -22.90
CA LEU A 291 -6.74 -5.43 -21.57
C LEU A 291 -7.79 -5.17 -20.48
N TYR A 292 -8.51 -4.04 -20.53
CA TYR A 292 -9.61 -3.79 -19.61
C TYR A 292 -10.82 -4.68 -19.87
N GLU A 293 -11.12 -5.01 -21.13
CA GLU A 293 -12.18 -5.97 -21.47
C GLU A 293 -11.87 -7.37 -20.94
N ASP A 294 -10.64 -7.83 -21.11
CA ASP A 294 -10.18 -9.10 -20.52
C ASP A 294 -10.24 -9.07 -18.98
N ALA A 295 -9.85 -7.94 -18.36
CA ALA A 295 -9.91 -7.79 -16.92
C ALA A 295 -11.36 -7.87 -16.38
N VAL A 296 -12.34 -7.21 -17.01
CA VAL A 296 -13.76 -7.28 -16.59
C VAL A 296 -14.40 -8.63 -16.91
N LEU A 297 -13.93 -9.35 -17.93
CA LEU A 297 -14.37 -10.72 -18.20
C LEU A 297 -13.84 -11.69 -17.15
N THR A 298 -12.60 -11.49 -16.71
CA THR A 298 -11.94 -12.33 -15.72
C THR A 298 -12.47 -12.09 -14.30
N ASP A 299 -12.69 -10.83 -13.91
CA ASP A 299 -13.35 -10.45 -12.66
C ASP A 299 -14.40 -9.36 -12.88
N PRO A 300 -15.68 -9.73 -13.07
CA PRO A 300 -16.77 -8.78 -13.25
C PRO A 300 -17.05 -7.88 -12.02
N GLN A 301 -16.43 -8.15 -10.87
CA GLN A 301 -16.54 -7.35 -9.66
C GLN A 301 -15.37 -6.36 -9.49
N ASN A 302 -14.47 -6.26 -10.45
CA ASN A 302 -13.38 -5.31 -10.43
C ASN A 302 -13.86 -3.92 -10.91
N ALA A 303 -14.20 -3.03 -9.98
CA ALA A 303 -14.66 -1.67 -10.28
C ALA A 303 -13.61 -0.83 -11.02
N ASP A 304 -12.31 -0.99 -10.69
CA ASP A 304 -11.22 -0.24 -11.34
C ASP A 304 -11.04 -0.67 -12.81
N ALA A 305 -11.29 -1.94 -13.14
CA ALA A 305 -11.28 -2.40 -14.53
C ALA A 305 -12.45 -1.81 -15.34
N TRP A 306 -13.65 -1.76 -14.76
CA TRP A 306 -14.81 -1.12 -15.39
C TRP A 306 -14.59 0.39 -15.58
N LEU A 307 -14.00 1.07 -14.58
CA LEU A 307 -13.65 2.48 -14.65
C LEU A 307 -12.63 2.74 -15.76
N GLY A 308 -11.57 1.92 -15.82
CA GLY A 308 -10.55 2.02 -16.87
C GLY A 308 -11.10 1.75 -18.29
N ARG A 309 -12.01 0.78 -18.40
CA ARG A 309 -12.72 0.50 -19.66
C ARG A 309 -13.55 1.72 -20.12
N SER A 310 -14.32 2.32 -19.21
CA SER A 310 -15.09 3.54 -19.51
C SER A 310 -14.17 4.68 -19.95
N ALA A 311 -13.09 4.94 -19.21
CA ALA A 311 -12.13 5.99 -19.55
C ALA A 311 -11.48 5.78 -20.93
N SER A 312 -11.12 4.52 -21.27
CA SER A 312 -10.56 4.17 -22.59
C SER A 312 -11.57 4.42 -23.73
N LEU A 313 -12.83 4.07 -23.53
CA LEU A 313 -13.90 4.33 -24.48
C LEU A 313 -14.13 5.84 -24.70
N CYS A 314 -14.07 6.64 -23.65
CA CYS A 314 -14.13 8.10 -23.74
C CYS A 314 -12.93 8.67 -24.53
N GLN A 315 -11.74 8.08 -24.41
CA GLN A 315 -10.57 8.48 -25.19
C GLN A 315 -10.71 8.12 -26.66
N LEU A 316 -11.27 6.94 -26.97
CA LEU A 316 -11.56 6.50 -28.35
C LEU A 316 -12.62 7.35 -29.04
N TYR A 317 -13.59 7.87 -28.29
CA TYR A 317 -14.63 8.77 -28.78
C TYR A 317 -14.05 9.89 -29.66
N PHE A 318 -12.97 10.54 -29.24
CA PHE A 318 -12.36 11.63 -30.01
C PHE A 318 -11.59 11.20 -31.28
N ARG A 319 -11.39 9.90 -31.46
CA ARG A 319 -10.51 9.35 -32.51
C ARG A 319 -11.23 8.49 -33.55
N SER A 320 -12.50 8.20 -33.33
CA SER A 320 -13.30 7.33 -34.20
C SER A 320 -14.53 8.07 -34.73
N PRO A 321 -14.35 8.94 -35.73
CA PRO A 321 -15.47 9.63 -36.33
C PRO A 321 -16.51 8.64 -36.89
N GLY A 322 -17.78 8.83 -36.56
CA GLY A 322 -18.88 7.96 -36.96
C GLY A 322 -19.28 6.88 -35.95
N GLU A 323 -18.53 6.68 -34.85
CA GLU A 323 -18.89 5.73 -33.80
C GLU A 323 -19.18 6.40 -32.42
N PHE A 324 -19.31 7.72 -32.42
CA PHE A 324 -19.42 8.52 -31.20
C PHE A 324 -20.51 8.04 -30.23
N GLU A 325 -21.74 7.91 -30.71
CA GLU A 325 -22.86 7.51 -29.88
C GLU A 325 -22.67 6.10 -29.31
N ARG A 326 -22.19 5.16 -30.12
CA ARG A 326 -21.92 3.78 -29.70
C ARG A 326 -20.86 3.71 -28.62
N LEU A 327 -19.77 4.45 -28.78
CA LEU A 327 -18.66 4.47 -27.83
C LEU A 327 -19.07 5.17 -26.53
N ALA A 328 -19.76 6.31 -26.61
CA ALA A 328 -20.27 7.02 -25.44
C ALA A 328 -21.26 6.17 -24.64
N LYS A 329 -22.20 5.50 -25.30
CA LYS A 329 -23.14 4.58 -24.65
C LYS A 329 -22.42 3.44 -23.92
N LYS A 330 -21.42 2.80 -24.56
CA LYS A 330 -20.61 1.76 -23.91
C LYS A 330 -19.81 2.30 -22.73
N ALA A 331 -19.33 3.55 -22.80
CA ALA A 331 -18.61 4.19 -21.71
C ALA A 331 -19.53 4.41 -20.49
N VAL A 332 -20.78 4.89 -20.73
CA VAL A 332 -21.79 5.08 -19.68
C VAL A 332 -22.09 3.73 -18.99
N VAL A 333 -22.43 2.69 -19.75
CA VAL A 333 -22.71 1.35 -19.18
C VAL A 333 -21.56 0.83 -18.34
N SER A 334 -20.31 1.06 -18.80
CA SER A 334 -19.13 0.64 -18.03
C SER A 334 -18.97 1.44 -16.74
N ALA A 335 -19.23 2.75 -16.78
CA ALA A 335 -19.15 3.60 -15.59
C ALA A 335 -20.27 3.30 -14.59
N GLU A 336 -21.50 3.04 -15.06
CA GLU A 336 -22.62 2.63 -14.22
C GLU A 336 -22.29 1.33 -13.49
N ARG A 337 -21.70 0.36 -14.20
CA ARG A 337 -21.28 -0.88 -13.56
C ARG A 337 -20.20 -0.66 -12.50
N ALA A 338 -19.26 0.25 -12.73
CA ALA A 338 -18.25 0.63 -11.74
C ALA A 338 -18.90 1.27 -10.49
N VAL A 339 -19.92 2.13 -10.66
CA VAL A 339 -20.67 2.74 -9.57
C VAL A 339 -21.48 1.68 -8.77
N GLU A 340 -22.14 0.75 -9.45
CA GLU A 340 -22.84 -0.35 -8.78
C GLU A 340 -21.93 -1.18 -7.87
N ILE A 341 -20.69 -1.47 -8.31
CA ILE A 341 -19.71 -2.25 -7.55
C ILE A 341 -19.12 -1.43 -6.41
N SER A 342 -18.81 -0.15 -6.65
CA SER A 342 -18.15 0.73 -5.69
C SER A 342 -18.86 2.08 -5.57
N PRO A 343 -20.04 2.14 -4.96
CA PRO A 343 -20.87 3.35 -4.91
C PRO A 343 -20.32 4.45 -4.00
N LEU A 344 -19.39 4.12 -3.08
CA LEU A 344 -18.75 5.07 -2.18
C LEU A 344 -17.40 5.58 -2.69
N TYR A 345 -16.99 5.16 -3.89
CA TYR A 345 -15.73 5.58 -4.48
C TYR A 345 -15.94 6.72 -5.47
N TRP A 346 -15.50 7.93 -5.12
CA TRP A 346 -15.73 9.14 -5.90
C TRP A 346 -15.31 9.05 -7.37
N LYS A 347 -14.26 8.30 -7.71
CA LYS A 347 -13.78 8.16 -9.09
C LYS A 347 -14.78 7.48 -10.00
N THR A 348 -15.59 6.54 -9.47
CA THR A 348 -16.62 5.87 -10.27
C THR A 348 -17.71 6.86 -10.68
N TRP A 349 -18.11 7.73 -9.76
CA TRP A 349 -19.07 8.80 -10.02
C TRP A 349 -18.50 9.89 -10.95
N ALA A 350 -17.25 10.29 -10.74
CA ALA A 350 -16.59 11.24 -11.63
C ALA A 350 -16.50 10.71 -13.06
N GLN A 351 -16.13 9.44 -13.25
CA GLN A 351 -16.08 8.81 -14.57
C GLN A 351 -17.47 8.65 -15.19
N LEU A 352 -18.49 8.35 -14.37
CA LEU A 352 -19.88 8.32 -14.85
C LEU A 352 -20.33 9.70 -15.37
N GLY A 353 -20.02 10.77 -14.65
CA GLY A 353 -20.29 12.13 -15.10
C GLY A 353 -19.58 12.48 -16.41
N VAL A 354 -18.30 12.10 -16.52
CA VAL A 354 -17.55 12.28 -17.78
C VAL A 354 -18.19 11.49 -18.92
N ALA A 355 -18.53 10.23 -18.73
CA ALA A 355 -19.14 9.39 -19.76
C ALA A 355 -20.52 9.92 -20.21
N ARG A 356 -21.36 10.35 -19.26
CA ARG A 356 -22.67 10.94 -19.54
C ARG A 356 -22.56 12.28 -20.28
N SER A 357 -21.56 13.10 -19.95
CA SER A 357 -21.32 14.35 -20.68
C SER A 357 -20.99 14.10 -22.16
N PHE A 358 -20.25 13.04 -22.48
CA PHE A 358 -19.98 12.64 -23.86
C PHE A 358 -21.19 12.02 -24.56
N TYR A 359 -22.08 11.39 -23.81
CA TYR A 359 -23.32 10.85 -24.36
C TYR A 359 -24.39 11.92 -24.55
N GLY A 360 -24.21 13.14 -24.02
CA GLY A 360 -25.11 14.27 -24.14
C GLY A 360 -26.16 14.38 -23.02
N GLU A 361 -26.02 13.63 -21.94
CA GLU A 361 -26.91 13.64 -20.76
C GLU A 361 -26.39 14.65 -19.72
N ALA A 362 -26.47 15.94 -20.02
CA ALA A 362 -25.82 17.00 -19.23
C ALA A 362 -26.31 17.02 -17.77
N ASP A 363 -27.62 16.93 -17.52
CA ASP A 363 -28.19 16.98 -16.16
C ASP A 363 -27.72 15.80 -15.30
N LEU A 364 -27.73 14.59 -15.89
CA LEU A 364 -27.27 13.38 -15.22
C LEU A 364 -25.74 13.36 -15.02
N ALA A 365 -25.00 14.00 -15.91
CA ALA A 365 -23.57 14.18 -15.78
C ALA A 365 -23.22 15.09 -14.60
N GLU A 366 -23.93 16.21 -14.47
CA GLU A 366 -23.77 17.13 -13.34
C GLU A 366 -24.08 16.45 -12.01
N GLU A 367 -25.23 15.75 -11.92
CA GLU A 367 -25.60 15.00 -10.71
C GLU A 367 -24.49 14.01 -10.29
N ALA A 368 -23.95 13.26 -11.24
CA ALA A 368 -22.87 12.32 -10.95
C ALA A 368 -21.59 13.02 -10.46
N LEU A 369 -21.22 14.16 -11.08
CA LEU A 369 -20.03 14.91 -10.69
C LEU A 369 -20.20 15.59 -9.30
N LEU A 370 -21.38 16.10 -9.00
CA LEU A 370 -21.71 16.62 -7.66
C LEU A 370 -21.65 15.50 -6.61
N LYS A 371 -22.12 14.30 -6.94
CA LYS A 371 -21.96 13.13 -6.06
C LYS A 371 -20.48 12.77 -5.85
N ALA A 372 -19.64 12.87 -6.86
CA ALA A 372 -18.21 12.69 -6.70
C ALA A 372 -17.59 13.73 -5.76
N LEU A 373 -18.01 14.99 -5.83
CA LEU A 373 -17.58 16.05 -4.91
C LEU A 373 -18.07 15.83 -3.48
N GLU A 374 -19.32 15.35 -3.30
CA GLU A 374 -19.85 14.98 -1.98
C GLU A 374 -19.00 13.89 -1.32
N LEU A 375 -18.62 12.87 -2.10
CA LEU A 375 -17.81 11.74 -1.62
C LEU A 375 -16.34 12.12 -1.36
N ALA A 376 -15.82 13.13 -2.03
CA ALA A 376 -14.42 13.56 -1.90
C ALA A 376 -14.26 15.09 -1.95
N PRO A 377 -14.79 15.81 -0.94
CA PRO A 377 -14.89 17.28 -0.97
C PRO A 377 -13.54 18.00 -0.96
N LYS A 378 -12.48 17.34 -0.52
CA LYS A 378 -11.09 17.88 -0.52
C LYS A 378 -10.17 17.15 -1.50
N ASN A 379 -10.72 16.61 -2.57
CA ASN A 379 -9.94 16.01 -3.62
C ASN A 379 -9.82 16.97 -4.83
N SER A 380 -8.59 17.39 -5.13
CA SER A 380 -8.30 18.32 -6.24
C SER A 380 -8.82 17.82 -7.61
N ASN A 381 -8.78 16.50 -7.84
CA ASN A 381 -9.23 15.94 -9.11
C ASN A 381 -10.76 15.92 -9.22
N ALA A 382 -11.49 15.71 -8.11
CA ALA A 382 -12.96 15.79 -8.13
C ALA A 382 -13.42 17.19 -8.53
N HIS A 383 -12.82 18.24 -7.94
CA HIS A 383 -13.08 19.63 -8.33
C HIS A 383 -12.67 19.92 -9.78
N PHE A 384 -11.57 19.34 -10.24
CA PHE A 384 -11.13 19.48 -11.63
C PHE A 384 -12.14 18.86 -12.62
N TYR A 385 -12.66 17.65 -12.36
CA TYR A 385 -13.64 17.01 -13.24
C TYR A 385 -14.94 17.83 -13.32
N TYR A 386 -15.41 18.34 -12.20
CA TYR A 386 -16.59 19.21 -12.20
C TYR A 386 -16.35 20.52 -12.95
N ALA A 387 -15.19 21.16 -12.71
CA ALA A 387 -14.80 22.36 -13.45
C ALA A 387 -14.66 22.12 -14.97
N ALA A 388 -14.12 20.97 -15.36
CA ALA A 388 -13.99 20.60 -16.76
C ALA A 388 -15.37 20.43 -17.43
N PHE A 389 -16.33 19.85 -16.74
CA PHE A 389 -17.71 19.74 -17.21
C PHE A 389 -18.35 21.13 -17.35
N LEU A 390 -18.31 21.96 -16.31
CA LEU A 390 -18.87 23.32 -16.37
C LEU A 390 -18.24 24.17 -17.50
N SER A 391 -16.98 23.93 -17.82
CA SER A 391 -16.27 24.65 -18.90
C SER A 391 -16.77 24.36 -20.32
N LEU A 392 -17.66 23.37 -20.47
CA LEU A 392 -18.30 23.06 -21.76
C LEU A 392 -19.38 24.07 -22.12
N ASP A 393 -19.96 24.73 -21.11
CA ASP A 393 -20.95 25.77 -21.24
C ASP A 393 -20.33 27.14 -20.95
N SER A 394 -20.46 28.06 -21.91
CA SER A 394 -19.94 29.43 -21.76
C SER A 394 -20.64 30.22 -20.66
N GLU A 395 -21.91 29.95 -20.36
CA GLU A 395 -22.67 30.63 -19.31
C GLU A 395 -22.20 30.20 -17.92
N GLN A 396 -21.66 28.99 -17.78
CA GLN A 396 -21.18 28.46 -16.50
C GLN A 396 -19.68 28.73 -16.25
N ARG A 397 -19.03 29.55 -17.08
CA ARG A 397 -17.60 29.83 -17.02
C ARG A 397 -17.12 30.37 -15.67
N GLU A 398 -17.88 31.23 -15.02
CA GLU A 398 -17.53 31.75 -13.71
C GLU A 398 -17.50 30.65 -12.64
N GLN A 399 -18.49 29.78 -12.68
CA GLN A 399 -18.58 28.64 -11.75
C GLN A 399 -17.48 27.61 -12.02
N ALA A 400 -17.13 27.39 -13.31
CA ALA A 400 -15.97 26.59 -13.68
C ALA A 400 -14.68 27.16 -13.09
N MET A 401 -14.49 28.49 -13.15
CA MET A 401 -13.32 29.13 -12.59
C MET A 401 -13.24 29.01 -11.06
N ILE A 402 -14.38 29.09 -10.34
CA ILE A 402 -14.44 28.86 -8.89
C ILE A 402 -13.97 27.43 -8.57
N SER A 403 -14.50 26.41 -9.29
CA SER A 403 -14.14 25.02 -9.10
C SER A 403 -12.67 24.71 -9.43
N VAL A 404 -12.11 25.36 -10.47
CA VAL A 404 -10.67 25.26 -10.80
C VAL A 404 -9.82 25.86 -9.70
N ARG A 405 -10.19 27.00 -9.14
CA ARG A 405 -9.47 27.60 -8.00
C ARG A 405 -9.49 26.68 -6.79
N ALA A 406 -10.66 26.13 -6.45
CA ALA A 406 -10.76 25.14 -5.37
C ALA A 406 -9.85 23.93 -5.62
N ALA A 407 -9.77 23.41 -6.86
CA ALA A 407 -8.85 22.35 -7.21
C ALA A 407 -7.37 22.73 -6.99
N LEU A 408 -6.97 23.95 -7.34
CA LEU A 408 -5.60 24.44 -7.21
C LEU A 408 -5.24 24.83 -5.78
N ASP A 409 -6.19 25.29 -4.98
CA ASP A 409 -6.03 25.56 -3.55
C ASP A 409 -5.75 24.26 -2.78
N ILE A 410 -6.44 23.17 -3.17
CA ILE A 410 -6.20 21.84 -2.63
C ILE A 410 -4.85 21.30 -3.09
N ASN A 411 -4.54 21.39 -4.38
CA ASN A 411 -3.29 20.94 -4.96
C ASN A 411 -2.78 21.90 -6.02
N SER A 412 -1.88 22.80 -5.62
CA SER A 412 -1.27 23.78 -6.52
C SER A 412 -0.46 23.16 -7.67
N LYS A 413 -0.08 21.88 -7.57
CA LYS A 413 0.66 21.13 -8.60
C LYS A 413 -0.27 20.43 -9.59
N ASN A 414 -1.59 20.52 -9.47
CA ASN A 414 -2.52 19.90 -10.43
C ASN A 414 -2.38 20.56 -11.81
N THR A 415 -1.61 19.92 -12.68
CA THR A 415 -1.30 20.44 -14.02
C THR A 415 -2.53 20.50 -14.91
N ALA A 416 -3.49 19.59 -14.74
CA ALA A 416 -4.73 19.59 -15.51
C ALA A 416 -5.62 20.78 -15.13
N ALA A 417 -5.81 21.03 -13.83
CA ALA A 417 -6.55 22.18 -13.33
C ALA A 417 -5.88 23.51 -13.77
N ARG A 418 -4.54 23.58 -13.71
CA ARG A 418 -3.80 24.78 -14.15
C ARG A 418 -3.97 25.06 -15.64
N ARG A 419 -3.93 24.02 -16.49
CA ARG A 419 -4.19 24.17 -17.93
C ARG A 419 -5.62 24.64 -18.20
N LEU A 420 -6.59 24.09 -17.49
CA LEU A 420 -7.98 24.51 -17.60
C LEU A 420 -8.16 25.97 -17.16
N GLN A 421 -7.53 26.39 -16.06
CA GLN A 421 -7.52 27.78 -15.61
C GLN A 421 -7.00 28.72 -16.70
N GLN A 422 -5.85 28.40 -17.30
CA GLN A 422 -5.27 29.19 -18.38
C GLN A 422 -6.22 29.28 -19.60
N LYS A 423 -6.87 28.19 -19.96
CA LYS A 423 -7.86 28.17 -21.05
C LYS A 423 -9.04 29.07 -20.72
N LEU A 424 -9.58 29.01 -19.52
CA LEU A 424 -10.69 29.82 -19.07
C LEU A 424 -10.34 31.32 -18.96
N LEU A 425 -9.09 31.70 -18.80
CA LEU A 425 -8.65 33.10 -18.77
C LEU A 425 -8.49 33.73 -20.16
N ILE A 426 -8.30 32.91 -21.20
CA ILE A 426 -8.07 33.36 -22.58
C ILE A 426 -9.40 33.49 -23.35
N LEU A 427 -10.38 32.66 -23.04
CA LEU A 427 -11.73 32.72 -23.62
C LEU A 427 -12.56 33.83 -23.02
#